data_8cf1ce748b0c6f1997db17bdc316a0b2
#
_entry.id   8cf1ce748b0c6f1997db17bdc316a0b2
#
_cell.length_a   1.000
_cell.length_b   1.000
_cell.length_c   1.000
_cell.angle_alpha   90.00
_cell.angle_beta   90.00
_cell.angle_gamma   90.00
#
_symmetry.space_group_name_H-M   'P 1'
#
loop_
_entity.id
_entity.type
_entity.pdbx_description
1 polymer ?
#
loop_
_entity_poly.entity_id
_entity_poly.type
_entity_poly.pdbx_seq_one_letter_code
_entity_poly.pdbx_strand_id
1 'polypeptide(L)'
;MMTMNKNIYIALSILLPLSLSAKIEILDRVAIIVGDGVVLESQVNNMLATIEKRYQEQGAQMPPKEVMLEQVQERLIIEELQLQMGRQAGIRVGDGELNAAFENIAQSNGLSLEEFIKTLESEGESYEELRAQIRKEMIIQRVQRGRVGREVNITEQELDGFLATEGAVKELSPELFV
;
A
#
# COMPACT_ATOMS: atom_id res chain seq x y z
N MET A 1 88.75 -13.15 -1.92
CA MET A 1 88.23 -12.38 -3.07
C MET A 1 86.78 -12.65 -3.16
N MET A 2 85.99 -11.64 -2.80
CA MET A 2 84.58 -11.72 -2.42
C MET A 2 83.70 -11.36 -3.60
N THR A 3 82.86 -12.29 -4.03
CA THR A 3 81.84 -11.99 -5.06
C THR A 3 80.48 -11.85 -4.40
N MET A 4 80.03 -10.66 -4.41
CA MET A 4 78.71 -10.26 -3.83
C MET A 4 77.59 -10.52 -4.85
N ASN A 5 76.75 -11.51 -4.57
CA ASN A 5 75.53 -11.73 -5.34
C ASN A 5 74.43 -10.76 -4.84
N LYS A 6 74.05 -9.81 -5.66
CA LYS A 6 72.88 -8.96 -5.47
C LYS A 6 71.65 -9.61 -6.09
N ASN A 7 70.86 -10.26 -5.24
CA ASN A 7 69.53 -10.68 -5.66
C ASN A 7 68.58 -9.47 -5.57
N ILE A 8 68.23 -8.94 -6.73
CA ILE A 8 67.19 -7.92 -6.87
C ILE A 8 65.83 -8.64 -6.89
N TYR A 9 65.08 -8.56 -5.79
CA TYR A 9 63.67 -8.95 -5.77
C TYR A 9 62.85 -7.87 -6.43
N ILE A 10 62.41 -8.10 -7.66
CA ILE A 10 61.38 -7.27 -8.30
C ILE A 10 60.06 -7.75 -7.74
N ALA A 11 59.53 -7.01 -6.78
CA ALA A 11 58.17 -7.16 -6.32
C ALA A 11 57.20 -6.63 -7.42
N LEU A 12 56.70 -7.52 -8.22
CA LEU A 12 55.66 -7.24 -9.21
C LEU A 12 54.33 -7.08 -8.44
N SER A 13 53.98 -5.85 -8.08
CA SER A 13 52.66 -5.49 -7.55
C SER A 13 51.62 -5.71 -8.62
N ILE A 14 50.90 -6.84 -8.55
CA ILE A 14 49.72 -7.10 -9.36
C ILE A 14 48.61 -6.19 -8.81
N LEU A 15 48.38 -5.04 -9.43
CA LEU A 15 47.20 -4.19 -9.24
C LEU A 15 45.99 -4.93 -9.81
N LEU A 16 45.30 -5.71 -8.99
CA LEU A 16 43.99 -6.22 -9.36
C LEU A 16 43.01 -5.03 -9.48
N PRO A 17 42.39 -4.80 -10.65
CA PRO A 17 41.29 -3.85 -10.72
C PRO A 17 40.13 -4.43 -9.93
N LEU A 18 39.80 -3.83 -8.78
CA LEU A 18 38.49 -4.02 -8.13
C LEU A 18 37.46 -3.49 -9.12
N SER A 19 36.84 -4.37 -9.88
CA SER A 19 35.65 -4.06 -10.63
C SER A 19 34.52 -3.80 -9.61
N LEU A 20 34.34 -2.53 -9.24
CA LEU A 20 33.11 -2.10 -8.57
C LEU A 20 31.98 -2.29 -9.59
N SER A 21 31.30 -3.44 -9.51
CA SER A 21 30.00 -3.59 -10.16
C SER A 21 29.02 -2.65 -9.42
N ALA A 22 28.89 -1.43 -9.90
CA ALA A 22 27.80 -0.57 -9.50
C ALA A 22 26.51 -1.27 -9.95
N LYS A 23 25.75 -1.82 -9.00
CA LYS A 23 24.43 -2.33 -9.23
C LYS A 23 23.58 -1.11 -9.63
N ILE A 24 23.26 -1.00 -10.91
CA ILE A 24 22.33 0.02 -11.39
C ILE A 24 20.99 -0.34 -10.76
N GLU A 25 20.65 0.31 -9.66
CA GLU A 25 19.33 0.26 -9.09
C GLU A 25 18.47 1.11 -10.01
N ILE A 26 17.59 0.46 -10.76
CA ILE A 26 16.64 1.15 -11.64
C ILE A 26 15.71 1.91 -10.71
N LEU A 27 15.92 3.22 -10.61
CA LEU A 27 14.97 4.11 -9.95
C LEU A 27 13.63 4.00 -10.69
N ASP A 28 12.57 3.83 -9.92
CA ASP A 28 11.21 3.72 -10.44
C ASP A 28 10.86 4.97 -11.27
N ARG A 29 10.04 4.79 -12.31
CA ARG A 29 9.68 5.88 -13.22
C ARG A 29 8.39 6.53 -12.77
N VAL A 30 8.33 7.85 -12.95
CA VAL A 30 7.10 8.60 -12.76
C VAL A 30 6.16 8.32 -13.93
N ALA A 31 5.00 7.71 -13.64
CA ALA A 31 3.95 7.49 -14.61
C ALA A 31 3.03 8.71 -14.72
N ILE A 32 2.64 9.31 -13.58
CA ILE A 32 1.68 10.42 -13.54
C ILE A 32 2.12 11.42 -12.46
N ILE A 33 2.01 12.71 -12.76
CA ILE A 33 2.19 13.79 -11.77
C ILE A 33 0.80 14.22 -11.28
N VAL A 34 0.59 14.22 -9.96
CA VAL A 34 -0.69 14.52 -9.32
C VAL A 34 -0.48 15.58 -8.24
N GLY A 35 -0.76 16.84 -8.55
CA GLY A 35 -0.51 17.95 -7.62
C GLY A 35 0.96 17.99 -7.17
N ASP A 36 1.18 17.83 -5.86
CA ASP A 36 2.52 17.82 -5.25
C ASP A 36 3.14 16.41 -5.14
N GLY A 37 2.45 15.38 -5.66
CA GLY A 37 2.86 13.99 -5.60
C GLY A 37 2.97 13.34 -6.97
N VAL A 38 3.31 12.07 -6.98
CA VAL A 38 3.48 11.28 -8.19
C VAL A 38 2.89 9.88 -8.02
N VAL A 39 2.45 9.31 -9.12
CA VAL A 39 2.18 7.89 -9.27
C VAL A 39 3.33 7.27 -10.05
N LEU A 40 3.89 6.18 -9.54
CA LEU A 40 5.03 5.48 -10.14
C LEU A 40 4.57 4.36 -11.08
N GLU A 41 5.39 4.04 -12.08
CA GLU A 41 5.12 2.92 -13.01
C GLU A 41 4.98 1.58 -12.26
N SER A 42 5.77 1.36 -11.21
CA SER A 42 5.66 0.14 -10.39
C SER A 42 4.29 0.02 -9.73
N GLN A 43 3.73 1.13 -9.23
CA GLN A 43 2.40 1.14 -8.60
C GLN A 43 1.32 0.76 -9.61
N VAL A 44 1.39 1.31 -10.83
CA VAL A 44 0.46 0.96 -11.92
C VAL A 44 0.58 -0.52 -12.28
N ASN A 45 1.80 -1.02 -12.48
CA ASN A 45 2.05 -2.40 -12.86
C ASN A 45 1.63 -3.40 -11.75
N ASN A 46 1.92 -3.10 -10.50
CA ASN A 46 1.54 -3.95 -9.37
C ASN A 46 0.01 -4.03 -9.21
N MET A 47 -0.69 -2.90 -9.38
CA MET A 47 -2.15 -2.88 -9.32
C MET A 47 -2.78 -3.64 -10.50
N LEU A 48 -2.25 -3.48 -11.72
CA LEU A 48 -2.67 -4.27 -12.88
C LEU A 48 -2.48 -5.76 -12.63
N ALA A 49 -1.30 -6.18 -12.17
CA ALA A 49 -1.01 -7.59 -11.88
C ALA A 49 -1.98 -8.16 -10.83
N THR A 50 -2.30 -7.40 -9.78
CA THR A 50 -3.26 -7.79 -8.75
C THR A 50 -4.67 -7.97 -9.33
N ILE A 51 -5.10 -7.08 -10.22
CA ILE A 51 -6.40 -7.18 -10.89
C ILE A 51 -6.42 -8.39 -11.82
N GLU A 52 -5.39 -8.57 -12.65
CA GLU A 52 -5.26 -9.70 -13.57
C GLU A 52 -5.32 -11.04 -12.82
N LYS A 53 -4.58 -11.17 -11.71
CA LYS A 53 -4.61 -12.35 -10.86
C LYS A 53 -6.02 -12.64 -10.34
N ARG A 54 -6.73 -11.62 -9.86
CA ARG A 54 -8.11 -11.77 -9.37
C ARG A 54 -9.07 -12.25 -10.45
N TYR A 55 -8.99 -11.71 -11.67
CA TYR A 55 -9.81 -12.18 -12.80
C TYR A 55 -9.52 -13.65 -13.15
N GLN A 56 -8.24 -14.04 -13.12
CA GLN A 56 -7.83 -15.43 -13.38
C GLN A 56 -8.37 -16.39 -12.31
N GLU A 57 -8.25 -16.02 -11.03
CA GLU A 57 -8.75 -16.82 -9.92
C GLU A 57 -10.28 -16.98 -9.95
N GLN A 58 -11.01 -15.96 -10.40
CA GLN A 58 -12.47 -15.98 -10.52
C GLN A 58 -12.96 -16.64 -11.82
N GLY A 59 -12.06 -16.97 -12.76
CA GLY A 59 -12.43 -17.46 -14.09
C GLY A 59 -13.26 -16.46 -14.90
N ALA A 60 -13.18 -15.17 -14.56
CA ALA A 60 -13.97 -14.12 -15.20
C ALA A 60 -13.28 -13.61 -16.46
N GLN A 61 -14.08 -13.13 -17.43
CA GLN A 61 -13.54 -12.53 -18.65
C GLN A 61 -12.85 -11.20 -18.33
N MET A 62 -11.57 -11.11 -18.70
CA MET A 62 -10.75 -9.92 -18.48
C MET A 62 -11.18 -8.79 -19.45
N PRO A 63 -11.35 -7.55 -18.95
CA PRO A 63 -11.55 -6.38 -19.80
C PRO A 63 -10.34 -6.10 -20.71
N PRO A 64 -10.49 -5.31 -21.78
CA PRO A 64 -9.36 -4.86 -22.57
C PRO A 64 -8.30 -4.17 -21.71
N LYS A 65 -7.03 -4.40 -22.04
CA LYS A 65 -5.89 -3.88 -21.25
C LYS A 65 -5.93 -2.36 -21.10
N GLU A 66 -6.33 -1.67 -22.13
CA GLU A 66 -6.43 -0.19 -22.17
C GLU A 66 -7.45 0.30 -21.15
N VAL A 67 -8.59 -0.38 -21.04
CA VAL A 67 -9.65 -0.04 -20.07
C VAL A 67 -9.18 -0.28 -18.63
N MET A 68 -8.50 -1.40 -18.39
CA MET A 68 -7.94 -1.69 -17.06
C MET A 68 -6.85 -0.67 -16.68
N LEU A 69 -5.99 -0.30 -17.64
CA LEU A 69 -4.94 0.70 -17.40
C LEU A 69 -5.54 2.06 -17.03
N GLU A 70 -6.56 2.51 -17.76
CA GLU A 70 -7.25 3.78 -17.45
C GLU A 70 -7.87 3.75 -16.05
N GLN A 71 -8.59 2.69 -15.70
CA GLN A 71 -9.20 2.53 -14.37
C GLN A 71 -8.16 2.50 -13.24
N VAL A 72 -7.03 1.82 -13.46
CA VAL A 72 -5.93 1.76 -12.49
C VAL A 72 -5.31 3.13 -12.30
N GLN A 73 -5.04 3.84 -13.39
CA GLN A 73 -4.47 5.19 -13.33
C GLN A 73 -5.41 6.15 -12.60
N GLU A 74 -6.70 6.15 -12.93
CA GLU A 74 -7.70 6.98 -12.25
C GLU A 74 -7.74 6.67 -10.74
N ARG A 75 -7.77 5.39 -10.36
CA ARG A 75 -7.77 4.98 -8.96
C ARG A 75 -6.53 5.47 -8.21
N LEU A 76 -5.34 5.33 -8.81
CA LEU A 76 -4.08 5.77 -8.19
C LEU A 76 -4.00 7.30 -8.08
N ILE A 77 -4.54 8.04 -9.04
CA ILE A 77 -4.66 9.50 -8.98
C ILE A 77 -5.55 9.91 -7.80
N ILE A 78 -6.73 9.30 -7.66
CA ILE A 78 -7.65 9.57 -6.56
C ILE A 78 -7.01 9.24 -5.21
N GLU A 79 -6.32 8.10 -5.11
CA GLU A 79 -5.59 7.68 -3.91
C GLU A 79 -4.53 8.72 -3.51
N GLU A 80 -3.70 9.16 -4.46
CA GLU A 80 -2.67 10.17 -4.19
C GLU A 80 -3.28 11.52 -3.77
N LEU A 81 -4.36 11.96 -4.41
CA LEU A 81 -5.08 13.18 -4.01
C LEU A 81 -5.62 13.07 -2.57
N GLN A 82 -6.18 11.92 -2.19
CA GLN A 82 -6.66 11.69 -0.83
C GLN A 82 -5.53 11.69 0.19
N LEU A 83 -4.38 11.13 -0.16
CA LEU A 83 -3.19 11.17 0.70
C LEU A 83 -2.66 12.60 0.87
N GLN A 84 -2.66 13.42 -0.19
CA GLN A 84 -2.31 14.84 -0.10
C GLN A 84 -3.27 15.59 0.81
N MET A 85 -4.57 15.36 0.68
CA MET A 85 -5.57 15.93 1.58
C MET A 85 -5.34 15.50 3.04
N GLY A 86 -4.98 14.23 3.26
CA GLY A 86 -4.63 13.73 4.58
C GLY A 86 -3.42 14.47 5.17
N ARG A 87 -2.37 14.65 4.38
CA ARG A 87 -1.18 15.42 4.78
C ARG A 87 -1.51 16.88 5.11
N GLN A 88 -2.29 17.56 4.28
CA GLN A 88 -2.72 18.95 4.49
C GLN A 88 -3.60 19.09 5.75
N ALA A 89 -4.45 18.10 6.03
CA ALA A 89 -5.27 18.06 7.23
C ALA A 89 -4.52 17.62 8.50
N GLY A 90 -3.23 17.29 8.40
CA GLY A 90 -2.43 16.80 9.52
C GLY A 90 -2.82 15.40 10.01
N ILE A 91 -3.52 14.61 9.18
CA ILE A 91 -3.95 13.25 9.52
C ILE A 91 -2.72 12.34 9.55
N ARG A 92 -2.52 11.66 10.68
CA ARG A 92 -1.42 10.73 10.89
C ARG A 92 -1.94 9.44 11.52
N VAL A 93 -1.32 8.32 11.14
CA VAL A 93 -1.55 7.00 11.75
C VAL A 93 -0.30 6.63 12.52
N GLY A 94 -0.43 6.50 13.84
CA GLY A 94 0.66 6.11 14.74
C GLY A 94 0.95 4.61 14.69
N ASP A 95 2.17 4.23 15.09
CA ASP A 95 2.56 2.81 15.08
C ASP A 95 1.73 1.93 16.02
N GLY A 96 1.32 2.45 17.18
CA GLY A 96 0.45 1.71 18.11
C GLY A 96 -0.90 1.36 17.48
N GLU A 97 -1.50 2.31 16.75
CA GLU A 97 -2.76 2.10 16.06
C GLU A 97 -2.62 1.12 14.88
N LEU A 98 -1.51 1.24 14.15
CA LEU A 98 -1.21 0.33 13.06
C LEU A 98 -0.96 -1.10 13.60
N ASN A 99 -0.27 -1.25 14.73
CA ASN A 99 -0.09 -2.55 15.37
C ASN A 99 -1.43 -3.17 15.78
N ALA A 100 -2.32 -2.39 16.39
CA ALA A 100 -3.67 -2.86 16.74
C ALA A 100 -4.47 -3.30 15.49
N ALA A 101 -4.33 -2.58 14.37
CA ALA A 101 -4.96 -3.01 13.12
C ALA A 101 -4.43 -4.36 12.63
N PHE A 102 -3.12 -4.59 12.70
CA PHE A 102 -2.52 -5.88 12.35
C PHE A 102 -2.92 -7.01 13.30
N GLU A 103 -2.99 -6.75 14.60
CA GLU A 103 -3.49 -7.71 15.58
C GLU A 103 -4.93 -8.13 15.26
N ASN A 104 -5.79 -7.18 14.91
CA ASN A 104 -7.17 -7.46 14.51
C ASN A 104 -7.25 -8.28 13.22
N ILE A 105 -6.40 -7.98 12.22
CA ILE A 105 -6.34 -8.76 10.97
C ILE A 105 -5.89 -10.19 11.26
N ALA A 106 -4.83 -10.37 12.06
CA ALA A 106 -4.34 -11.69 12.46
C ALA A 106 -5.41 -12.50 13.20
N GLN A 107 -6.06 -11.89 14.20
CA GLN A 107 -7.15 -12.52 14.97
C GLN A 107 -8.34 -12.91 14.09
N SER A 108 -8.70 -12.06 13.11
CA SER A 108 -9.78 -12.38 12.16
C SER A 108 -9.45 -13.58 11.27
N ASN A 109 -8.17 -13.89 11.10
CA ASN A 109 -7.68 -15.09 10.41
C ASN A 109 -7.40 -16.26 11.39
N GLY A 110 -7.71 -16.12 12.67
CA GLY A 110 -7.48 -17.14 13.68
C GLY A 110 -6.01 -17.35 14.05
N LEU A 111 -5.16 -16.35 13.78
CA LEU A 111 -3.72 -16.39 13.99
C LEU A 111 -3.28 -15.36 15.06
N SER A 112 -2.16 -15.64 15.71
CA SER A 112 -1.40 -14.60 16.39
C SER A 112 -0.70 -13.70 15.38
N LEU A 113 -0.29 -12.48 15.79
CA LEU A 113 0.45 -11.57 14.91
C LEU A 113 1.75 -12.19 14.38
N GLU A 114 2.46 -12.96 15.24
CA GLU A 114 3.70 -13.62 14.84
C GLU A 114 3.46 -14.72 13.78
N GLU A 115 2.42 -15.53 13.94
CA GLU A 115 2.03 -16.55 12.95
C GLU A 115 1.58 -15.91 11.64
N PHE A 116 0.83 -14.81 11.72
CA PHE A 116 0.40 -14.07 10.55
C PHE A 116 1.60 -13.52 9.75
N ILE A 117 2.59 -12.92 10.43
CA ILE A 117 3.82 -12.42 9.77
C ILE A 117 4.57 -13.58 9.10
N LYS A 118 4.74 -14.72 9.77
CA LYS A 118 5.40 -15.91 9.18
C LYS A 118 4.65 -16.45 7.97
N THR A 119 3.33 -16.41 8.00
CA THR A 119 2.50 -16.83 6.86
C THR A 119 2.74 -15.91 5.66
N LEU A 120 2.69 -14.59 5.85
CA LEU A 120 2.98 -13.61 4.81
C LEU A 120 4.36 -13.84 4.17
N GLU A 121 5.39 -14.00 4.99
CA GLU A 121 6.76 -14.24 4.52
C GLU A 121 6.88 -15.56 3.72
N SER A 122 6.15 -16.60 4.15
CA SER A 122 6.11 -17.89 3.45
C SER A 122 5.41 -17.81 2.09
N GLU A 123 4.48 -16.86 1.93
CA GLU A 123 3.78 -16.57 0.67
C GLU A 123 4.57 -15.61 -0.23
N GLY A 124 5.73 -15.13 0.25
CA GLY A 124 6.59 -14.19 -0.47
C GLY A 124 6.13 -12.72 -0.37
N GLU A 125 5.21 -12.43 0.54
CA GLU A 125 4.71 -11.09 0.80
C GLU A 125 5.55 -10.36 1.85
N SER A 126 5.77 -9.06 1.66
CA SER A 126 6.51 -8.24 2.61
C SER A 126 5.60 -7.65 3.68
N TYR A 127 5.87 -7.97 4.95
CA TYR A 127 5.18 -7.35 6.07
C TYR A 127 5.30 -5.82 6.07
N GLU A 128 6.47 -5.29 5.73
CA GLU A 128 6.71 -3.84 5.69
C GLU A 128 5.92 -3.15 4.57
N GLU A 129 5.81 -3.79 3.40
CA GLU A 129 4.99 -3.27 2.29
C GLU A 129 3.51 -3.28 2.65
N LEU A 130 3.01 -4.38 3.21
CA LEU A 130 1.64 -4.47 3.70
C LEU A 130 1.37 -3.44 4.80
N ARG A 131 2.34 -3.23 5.71
CA ARG A 131 2.25 -2.22 6.77
C ARG A 131 2.12 -0.80 6.19
N ALA A 132 2.90 -0.49 5.15
CA ALA A 132 2.81 0.79 4.46
C ALA A 132 1.46 0.96 3.75
N GLN A 133 0.94 -0.10 3.13
CA GLN A 133 -0.36 -0.10 2.47
C GLN A 133 -1.50 0.13 3.46
N ILE A 134 -1.56 -0.61 4.57
CA ILE A 134 -2.59 -0.45 5.61
C ILE A 134 -2.56 0.98 6.19
N ARG A 135 -1.37 1.54 6.40
CA ARG A 135 -1.23 2.94 6.85
C ARG A 135 -1.87 3.92 5.86
N LYS A 136 -1.64 3.75 4.56
CA LYS A 136 -2.28 4.57 3.52
C LYS A 136 -3.80 4.44 3.55
N GLU A 137 -4.31 3.23 3.61
CA GLU A 137 -5.75 2.96 3.66
C GLU A 137 -6.42 3.61 4.89
N MET A 138 -5.78 3.52 6.06
CA MET A 138 -6.27 4.17 7.28
C MET A 138 -6.31 5.70 7.15
N ILE A 139 -5.31 6.32 6.50
CA ILE A 139 -5.29 7.75 6.22
C ILE A 139 -6.45 8.11 5.29
N ILE A 140 -6.62 7.39 4.19
CA ILE A 140 -7.67 7.60 3.20
C ILE A 140 -9.05 7.49 3.85
N GLN A 141 -9.29 6.46 4.65
CA GLN A 141 -10.54 6.28 5.38
C GLN A 141 -10.85 7.46 6.32
N ARG A 142 -9.83 8.04 6.97
CA ARG A 142 -9.99 9.22 7.82
C ARG A 142 -10.35 10.46 7.02
N VAL A 143 -9.70 10.66 5.87
CA VAL A 143 -10.03 11.74 4.94
C VAL A 143 -11.48 11.64 4.49
N GLN A 144 -11.90 10.46 4.07
CA GLN A 144 -13.28 10.20 3.60
C GLN A 144 -14.29 10.43 4.71
N ARG A 145 -14.08 9.84 5.90
CA ARG A 145 -14.97 10.04 7.06
C ARG A 145 -15.07 11.51 7.49
N GLY A 146 -13.95 12.22 7.50
CA GLY A 146 -13.93 13.64 7.86
C GLY A 146 -14.65 14.53 6.85
N ARG A 147 -14.74 14.15 5.58
CA ARG A 147 -15.52 14.85 4.56
C ARG A 147 -17.02 14.53 4.66
N VAL A 148 -17.35 13.25 4.67
CA VAL A 148 -18.75 12.80 4.76
C VAL A 148 -19.41 13.35 6.03
N GLY A 149 -18.73 13.31 7.19
CA GLY A 149 -19.27 13.83 8.44
C GLY A 149 -19.48 15.35 8.47
N ARG A 150 -18.91 16.11 7.52
CA ARG A 150 -19.15 17.55 7.38
C ARG A 150 -20.29 17.89 6.39
N GLU A 151 -20.52 17.01 5.43
CA GLU A 151 -21.49 17.22 4.35
C GLU A 151 -22.84 16.56 4.64
N VAL A 152 -22.87 15.51 5.48
CA VAL A 152 -24.10 14.82 5.88
C VAL A 152 -24.58 15.41 7.21
N ASN A 153 -25.42 16.43 7.13
CA ASN A 153 -26.22 16.89 8.24
C ASN A 153 -27.61 16.26 8.12
N ILE A 154 -27.83 15.15 8.80
CA ILE A 154 -29.16 14.55 8.90
C ILE A 154 -29.93 15.41 9.91
N THR A 155 -30.97 16.06 9.45
CA THR A 155 -31.86 16.81 10.32
C THR A 155 -32.79 15.86 11.08
N GLU A 156 -33.26 16.28 12.27
CA GLU A 156 -34.25 15.48 13.03
C GLU A 156 -35.52 15.19 12.19
N GLN A 157 -35.92 16.12 11.33
CA GLN A 157 -37.05 15.91 10.42
C GLN A 157 -36.81 14.82 9.39
N GLU A 158 -35.57 14.69 8.84
CA GLU A 158 -35.23 13.62 7.93
C GLU A 158 -35.15 12.29 8.65
N LEU A 159 -34.65 12.27 9.89
CA LEU A 159 -34.62 11.09 10.74
C LEU A 159 -36.03 10.61 11.08
N ASP A 160 -36.91 11.52 11.52
CA ASP A 160 -38.30 11.22 11.82
C ASP A 160 -39.07 10.78 10.57
N GLY A 161 -38.81 11.40 9.42
CA GLY A 161 -39.36 11.00 8.13
C GLY A 161 -38.92 9.59 7.70
N PHE A 162 -37.67 9.25 7.93
CA PHE A 162 -37.16 7.90 7.67
C PHE A 162 -37.78 6.87 8.62
N LEU A 163 -37.84 7.15 9.92
CA LEU A 163 -38.42 6.27 10.92
C LEU A 163 -39.94 6.06 10.72
N ALA A 164 -40.64 7.03 10.13
CA ALA A 164 -42.05 6.92 9.79
C ALA A 164 -42.34 6.06 8.55
N THR A 165 -41.31 5.70 7.77
CA THR A 165 -41.50 4.78 6.63
C THR A 165 -41.53 3.32 7.10
N GLU A 166 -42.56 2.57 6.65
CA GLU A 166 -42.70 1.13 7.01
C GLU A 166 -41.47 0.28 6.69
N GLY A 167 -40.59 0.72 5.77
CA GLY A 167 -39.32 0.09 5.42
C GLY A 167 -38.24 0.23 6.48
N ALA A 168 -38.19 1.35 7.19
CA ALA A 168 -37.14 1.65 8.16
C ALA A 168 -37.13 0.70 9.36
N VAL A 169 -38.31 0.32 9.84
CA VAL A 169 -38.47 -0.62 10.96
C VAL A 169 -38.00 -2.04 10.60
N LYS A 170 -38.00 -2.37 9.32
CA LYS A 170 -37.60 -3.69 8.83
C LYS A 170 -36.10 -3.82 8.58
N GLU A 171 -35.41 -2.69 8.35
CA GLU A 171 -33.96 -2.65 8.13
C GLU A 171 -33.17 -2.44 9.43
N LEU A 172 -33.80 -1.89 10.47
CA LEU A 172 -33.17 -1.76 11.78
C LEU A 172 -33.13 -3.13 12.46
N SER A 173 -31.92 -3.65 12.63
CA SER A 173 -31.68 -4.93 13.30
C SER A 173 -32.25 -4.89 14.74
N PRO A 174 -32.91 -5.95 15.24
CA PRO A 174 -33.47 -5.99 16.60
C PRO A 174 -32.45 -5.73 17.72
N GLU A 175 -31.15 -5.87 17.41
CA GLU A 175 -30.04 -5.68 18.34
C GLU A 175 -29.80 -4.20 18.73
N LEU A 176 -30.44 -3.24 18.04
CA LEU A 176 -30.33 -1.82 18.33
C LEU A 176 -31.32 -1.32 19.41
N PHE A 177 -32.19 -2.18 19.89
CA PHE A 177 -33.24 -1.85 20.85
C PHE A 177 -33.13 -2.57 22.21
N VAL A 178 -31.92 -3.04 22.59
CA VAL A 178 -31.63 -3.65 23.90
C VAL A 178 -30.79 -2.73 24.76
#